data_ed8dc944b65279a1476260ab33447995
#
_entry.id   ed8dc944b65279a1476260ab33447995
#
_cell.length_a   1.000
_cell.length_b   1.000
_cell.length_c   1.000
_cell.angle_alpha   90.00
_cell.angle_beta   90.00
_cell.angle_gamma   90.00
#
_symmetry.space_group_name_H-M   'P 1'
#
loop_
_entity.id
_entity.type
_entity.pdbx_description
1 polymer ?
#
loop_
_entity_poly.entity_id
_entity_poly.type
_entity_poly.pdbx_seq_one_letter_code
_entity_poly.pdbx_strand_id
1 'polypeptide(L)'
;MRLIGLAVGACAVLVLAGCSEEGGGQAEVSGAPLTKEQLFDPCTVPEGALVAAGADPASKDDNPFTVGREDWKGCDWSAGGHYIGLISTTHTLDEFRANDRFSEFRDVTIGDRRALQHYVGSQTPPNECQVTFDTSRGRVSVSAMRFLSDKSTTDPCEWAAAAAPHFMAYLPQ
;
A
#
# COMPACT_ATOMS: atom_id res chain seq x y z
N MET A 1 49.62 44.57 53.81
CA MET A 1 49.28 43.82 55.04
C MET A 1 47.87 43.21 54.86
N ARG A 2 47.83 41.89 55.03
CA ARG A 2 46.60 41.07 55.33
C ARG A 2 45.51 40.97 54.25
N LEU A 3 44.95 39.86 53.97
CA LEU A 3 44.98 38.40 54.21
C LEU A 3 43.88 37.83 53.33
N ILE A 4 44.18 36.91 52.53
CA ILE A 4 43.65 35.57 52.28
C ILE A 4 42.16 35.34 52.66
N GLY A 5 41.38 34.89 51.75
CA GLY A 5 40.09 34.25 51.95
C GLY A 5 39.78 33.36 50.76
N LEU A 6 40.17 32.07 50.80
CA LEU A 6 39.66 31.00 49.92
C LEU A 6 38.24 30.66 50.36
N ALA A 7 37.29 30.62 49.40
CA ALA A 7 36.02 29.96 49.57
C ALA A 7 35.90 28.91 48.51
N VAL A 8 35.97 27.65 48.93
CA VAL A 8 35.67 26.45 48.15
C VAL A 8 34.15 26.29 48.09
N GLY A 9 33.56 26.45 46.92
CA GLY A 9 32.14 26.18 46.68
C GLY A 9 31.98 24.80 46.04
N ALA A 10 31.36 23.88 46.75
CA ALA A 10 31.03 22.55 46.28
C ALA A 10 29.89 22.61 45.25
N CYS A 11 30.16 22.14 44.04
CA CYS A 11 29.11 21.89 43.05
C CYS A 11 28.36 20.59 43.40
N ALA A 12 27.14 20.71 43.87
CA ALA A 12 26.23 19.59 44.00
C ALA A 12 25.69 19.20 42.60
N VAL A 13 26.07 18.05 42.12
CA VAL A 13 25.49 17.43 40.90
C VAL A 13 24.15 16.83 41.29
N LEU A 14 23.06 17.47 40.89
CA LEU A 14 21.72 16.89 40.92
C LEU A 14 21.54 15.96 39.74
N VAL A 15 21.60 14.65 39.98
CA VAL A 15 21.22 13.62 39.03
C VAL A 15 19.67 13.54 39.06
N LEU A 16 19.04 14.13 38.09
CA LEU A 16 17.62 13.92 37.80
C LEU A 16 17.46 12.56 37.12
N ALA A 17 17.04 11.56 37.88
CA ALA A 17 16.53 10.30 37.32
C ALA A 17 15.17 10.60 36.67
N GLY A 18 15.19 10.82 35.35
CA GLY A 18 13.96 10.86 34.54
C GLY A 18 13.44 9.45 34.32
N CYS A 19 12.24 9.16 34.82
CA CYS A 19 11.50 7.99 34.47
C CYS A 19 11.21 8.04 32.98
N SER A 20 11.67 7.04 32.23
CA SER A 20 11.22 6.78 30.87
C SER A 20 9.83 6.18 30.95
N GLU A 21 8.81 6.94 30.59
CA GLU A 21 7.55 6.36 30.14
C GLU A 21 7.79 5.67 28.82
N GLU A 22 7.57 4.37 28.79
CA GLU A 22 7.47 3.58 27.58
C GLU A 22 6.20 4.02 26.80
N GLY A 23 6.32 5.14 26.09
CA GLY A 23 5.43 5.46 25.02
C GLY A 23 5.86 4.63 23.81
N GLY A 24 5.01 3.67 23.40
CA GLY A 24 5.17 2.94 22.15
C GLY A 24 5.12 3.91 20.97
N GLY A 25 6.22 4.58 20.68
CA GLY A 25 6.40 5.36 19.48
C GLY A 25 6.51 4.42 18.31
N GLN A 26 5.49 4.41 17.44
CA GLN A 26 5.67 3.98 16.08
C GLN A 26 6.88 4.74 15.53
N ALA A 27 7.89 4.00 15.10
CA ALA A 27 8.99 4.59 14.36
C ALA A 27 8.41 5.25 13.10
N GLU A 28 8.28 6.57 13.11
CA GLU A 28 8.14 7.34 11.88
C GLU A 28 9.35 7.01 11.03
N VAL A 29 9.12 6.28 9.94
CA VAL A 29 10.12 6.08 8.90
C VAL A 29 10.28 7.44 8.22
N SER A 30 11.14 8.28 8.78
CA SER A 30 11.56 9.57 8.22
C SER A 30 12.48 9.30 7.02
N GLY A 31 11.92 8.72 5.95
CA GLY A 31 12.57 8.60 4.65
C GLY A 31 11.99 9.63 3.69
N ALA A 32 12.80 10.12 2.74
CA ALA A 32 12.28 10.90 1.63
C ALA A 32 11.14 10.13 0.93
N PRO A 33 10.10 10.81 0.41
CA PRO A 33 9.05 10.14 -0.34
C PRO A 33 9.63 9.28 -1.45
N LEU A 34 9.05 8.10 -1.67
CA LEU A 34 9.48 7.21 -2.76
C LEU A 34 9.28 7.91 -4.12
N THR A 35 10.23 7.70 -5.03
CA THR A 35 10.05 8.09 -6.43
C THR A 35 9.39 6.96 -7.22
N LYS A 36 8.85 7.28 -8.40
CA LYS A 36 8.24 6.29 -9.29
C LYS A 36 9.20 5.13 -9.63
N GLU A 37 10.48 5.40 -9.81
CA GLU A 37 11.50 4.41 -10.15
C GLU A 37 11.68 3.38 -9.02
N GLN A 38 11.51 3.81 -7.77
CA GLN A 38 11.65 2.98 -6.58
C GLN A 38 10.44 2.09 -6.33
N LEU A 39 9.28 2.40 -6.94
CA LEU A 39 8.08 1.59 -6.81
C LEU A 39 8.31 0.16 -7.28
N PHE A 40 7.57 -0.77 -6.69
CA PHE A 40 7.44 -2.12 -7.22
C PHE A 40 6.97 -2.05 -8.68
N ASP A 41 7.52 -2.91 -9.53
CA ASP A 41 7.05 -3.02 -10.92
C ASP A 41 6.03 -4.17 -11.04
N PRO A 42 4.74 -3.84 -11.16
CA PRO A 42 3.67 -4.84 -11.25
C PRO A 42 3.79 -5.77 -12.46
N CYS A 43 4.43 -5.29 -13.53
CA CYS A 43 4.57 -6.02 -14.78
C CYS A 43 5.61 -7.16 -14.73
N THR A 44 6.29 -7.32 -13.59
CA THR A 44 7.35 -8.33 -13.39
C THR A 44 6.87 -9.59 -12.66
N VAL A 45 5.59 -9.65 -12.28
CA VAL A 45 5.05 -10.87 -11.65
C VAL A 45 5.09 -12.05 -12.63
N PRO A 46 5.41 -13.26 -12.15
CA PRO A 46 5.55 -14.41 -13.04
C PRO A 46 4.20 -14.89 -13.56
N GLU A 47 4.18 -15.40 -14.79
CA GLU A 47 2.98 -15.92 -15.47
C GLU A 47 2.23 -16.98 -14.61
N GLY A 48 2.97 -17.83 -13.87
CA GLY A 48 2.36 -18.82 -13.01
C GLY A 48 1.48 -18.24 -11.91
N ALA A 49 1.82 -17.03 -11.38
CA ALA A 49 0.98 -16.32 -10.42
C ALA A 49 -0.27 -15.75 -11.08
N LEU A 50 -0.14 -15.24 -12.29
CA LEU A 50 -1.26 -14.72 -13.09
C LEU A 50 -2.27 -15.82 -13.41
N VAL A 51 -1.80 -16.98 -13.92
CA VAL A 51 -2.65 -18.15 -14.19
C VAL A 51 -3.35 -18.63 -12.92
N ALA A 52 -2.63 -18.70 -11.80
CA ALA A 52 -3.23 -19.09 -10.51
C ALA A 52 -4.30 -18.11 -10.03
N ALA A 53 -4.14 -16.82 -10.32
CA ALA A 53 -5.14 -15.78 -10.06
C ALA A 53 -6.31 -15.76 -11.06
N GLY A 54 -6.29 -16.63 -12.09
CA GLY A 54 -7.31 -16.69 -13.13
C GLY A 54 -7.12 -15.69 -14.28
N ALA A 55 -5.99 -15.01 -14.35
CA ALA A 55 -5.66 -14.04 -15.38
C ALA A 55 -4.94 -14.70 -16.57
N ASP A 56 -5.17 -14.18 -17.77
CA ASP A 56 -4.49 -14.59 -19.00
C ASP A 56 -3.19 -13.78 -19.20
N PRO A 57 -1.99 -14.38 -19.04
CA PRO A 57 -0.74 -13.67 -19.19
C PRO A 57 -0.53 -13.05 -20.59
N ALA A 58 -1.15 -13.64 -21.64
CA ALA A 58 -1.02 -13.15 -23.00
C ALA A 58 -1.82 -11.84 -23.25
N SER A 59 -2.75 -11.50 -22.36
CA SER A 59 -3.57 -10.29 -22.44
C SER A 59 -2.99 -9.06 -21.73
N LYS A 60 -1.70 -9.10 -21.39
CA LYS A 60 -1.01 -8.04 -20.64
C LYS A 60 -1.20 -6.66 -21.26
N ASP A 61 -1.67 -5.71 -20.43
CA ASP A 61 -1.63 -4.28 -20.69
C ASP A 61 -0.69 -3.62 -19.66
N ASP A 62 0.43 -3.04 -20.12
CA ASP A 62 1.41 -2.35 -19.28
C ASP A 62 1.20 -0.83 -19.19
N ASN A 63 0.09 -0.34 -19.77
CA ASN A 63 -0.35 1.05 -19.67
C ASN A 63 -1.85 1.18 -19.32
N PRO A 64 -2.33 0.55 -18.24
CA PRO A 64 -3.76 0.47 -17.90
C PRO A 64 -4.38 1.84 -17.59
N PHE A 65 -3.56 2.85 -17.35
CA PHE A 65 -4.03 4.21 -17.06
C PHE A 65 -4.23 5.07 -18.30
N THR A 66 -3.82 4.61 -19.49
CA THR A 66 -3.86 5.32 -20.79
C THR A 66 -3.12 6.66 -20.84
N VAL A 67 -2.74 7.21 -19.69
CA VAL A 67 -1.95 8.43 -19.53
C VAL A 67 -0.83 8.19 -18.54
N GLY A 68 0.34 8.80 -18.79
CA GLY A 68 1.45 8.73 -17.84
C GLY A 68 1.05 9.33 -16.49
N ARG A 69 1.29 8.58 -15.41
CA ARG A 69 1.13 9.04 -14.03
C ARG A 69 2.47 8.94 -13.33
N GLU A 70 2.95 10.06 -12.82
CA GLU A 70 4.28 10.15 -12.18
C GLU A 70 4.34 9.31 -10.89
N ASP A 71 3.20 9.13 -10.22
CA ASP A 71 3.10 8.49 -8.91
C ASP A 71 2.64 7.03 -8.98
N TRP A 72 2.54 6.44 -10.20
CA TRP A 72 1.92 5.14 -10.40
C TRP A 72 2.66 4.27 -11.40
N LYS A 73 2.67 2.95 -11.15
CA LYS A 73 2.95 1.89 -12.12
C LYS A 73 1.80 0.89 -12.09
N GLY A 74 1.51 0.24 -13.20
CA GLY A 74 0.44 -0.75 -13.27
C GLY A 74 0.57 -1.70 -14.45
N CYS A 75 0.00 -2.88 -14.27
CA CYS A 75 -0.26 -3.85 -15.34
C CYS A 75 -1.60 -4.51 -15.08
N ASP A 76 -2.38 -4.70 -16.13
CA ASP A 76 -3.66 -5.39 -16.11
C ASP A 76 -3.64 -6.61 -17.03
N TRP A 77 -4.47 -7.59 -16.70
CA TRP A 77 -4.68 -8.81 -17.49
C TRP A 77 -6.18 -9.17 -17.49
N SER A 78 -6.65 -9.71 -18.59
CA SER A 78 -8.01 -10.24 -18.69
C SER A 78 -8.17 -11.52 -17.85
N ALA A 79 -9.30 -11.63 -17.15
CA ALA A 79 -9.65 -12.77 -16.31
C ALA A 79 -11.12 -13.16 -16.53
N GLY A 80 -11.48 -13.57 -17.77
CA GLY A 80 -12.86 -13.86 -18.15
C GLY A 80 -13.69 -12.58 -18.36
N GLY A 81 -14.66 -12.31 -17.48
CA GLY A 81 -15.54 -11.13 -17.55
C GLY A 81 -15.00 -9.87 -16.86
N HIS A 82 -13.75 -9.88 -16.36
CA HIS A 82 -13.15 -8.79 -15.63
C HIS A 82 -11.64 -8.70 -15.91
N TYR A 83 -11.02 -7.63 -15.47
CA TYR A 83 -9.56 -7.49 -15.39
C TYR A 83 -9.07 -7.81 -13.98
N ILE A 84 -7.91 -8.43 -13.88
CA ILE A 84 -7.08 -8.45 -12.69
C ILE A 84 -5.89 -7.53 -12.94
N GLY A 85 -5.71 -6.53 -12.07
CA GLY A 85 -4.63 -5.56 -12.14
C GLY A 85 -3.72 -5.64 -10.94
N LEU A 86 -2.47 -5.29 -11.16
CA LEU A 86 -1.52 -4.95 -10.11
C LEU A 86 -1.09 -3.49 -10.30
N ILE A 87 -1.19 -2.72 -9.24
CA ILE A 87 -0.94 -1.27 -9.28
C ILE A 87 -0.02 -0.94 -8.11
N SER A 88 1.05 -0.19 -8.34
CA SER A 88 1.90 0.36 -7.29
C SER A 88 1.90 1.89 -7.32
N THR A 89 1.99 2.52 -6.14
CA THR A 89 1.93 3.98 -6.01
C THR A 89 2.79 4.49 -4.85
N THR A 90 3.21 5.75 -4.96
CA THR A 90 3.85 6.49 -3.87
C THR A 90 2.86 6.99 -2.82
N HIS A 91 1.57 7.05 -3.15
CA HIS A 91 0.53 7.53 -2.24
C HIS A 91 0.40 6.67 -0.99
N THR A 92 0.11 7.29 0.13
CA THR A 92 -0.10 6.65 1.43
C THR A 92 -1.53 6.11 1.57
N LEU A 93 -1.76 5.19 2.51
CA LEU A 93 -3.12 4.73 2.81
C LEU A 93 -4.03 5.85 3.35
N ASP A 94 -3.45 6.85 4.02
CA ASP A 94 -4.22 8.00 4.50
C ASP A 94 -4.66 8.90 3.34
N GLU A 95 -3.81 9.07 2.30
CA GLU A 95 -4.20 9.77 1.07
C GLU A 95 -5.29 9.01 0.31
N PHE A 96 -5.27 7.65 0.30
CA PHE A 96 -6.39 6.87 -0.23
C PHE A 96 -7.68 7.18 0.52
N ARG A 97 -7.66 7.18 1.86
CA ARG A 97 -8.83 7.45 2.69
C ARG A 97 -9.35 8.89 2.54
N ALA A 98 -8.48 9.83 2.22
CA ALA A 98 -8.82 11.24 2.01
C ALA A 98 -9.32 11.55 0.59
N ASN A 99 -9.18 10.61 -0.35
CA ASN A 99 -9.53 10.81 -1.75
C ASN A 99 -10.94 10.27 -2.02
N ASP A 100 -11.86 11.13 -2.45
CA ASP A 100 -13.27 10.83 -2.73
C ASP A 100 -13.50 9.86 -3.90
N ARG A 101 -12.45 9.55 -4.66
CA ARG A 101 -12.46 8.48 -5.67
C ARG A 101 -12.58 7.09 -5.05
N PHE A 102 -12.20 6.92 -3.79
CA PHE A 102 -12.22 5.65 -3.07
C PHE A 102 -13.33 5.65 -2.01
N SER A 103 -13.94 4.49 -1.79
CA SER A 103 -15.06 4.36 -0.85
C SER A 103 -15.11 2.99 -0.18
N GLU A 104 -15.91 2.89 0.89
CA GLU A 104 -16.20 1.66 1.63
C GLU A 104 -14.94 0.91 2.10
N PHE A 105 -14.04 1.63 2.75
CA PHE A 105 -12.78 1.09 3.26
C PHE A 105 -13.01 0.02 4.34
N ARG A 106 -12.33 -1.12 4.19
CA ARG A 106 -12.33 -2.23 5.16
C ARG A 106 -10.91 -2.72 5.38
N ASP A 107 -10.51 -2.83 6.64
CA ASP A 107 -9.25 -3.50 6.97
C ASP A 107 -9.47 -5.01 6.85
N VAL A 108 -8.65 -5.67 6.04
CA VAL A 108 -8.71 -7.11 5.77
C VAL A 108 -7.35 -7.75 5.99
N THR A 109 -7.32 -9.08 6.10
CA THR A 109 -6.09 -9.87 6.18
C THR A 109 -6.07 -10.88 5.04
N ILE A 110 -5.00 -10.87 4.25
CA ILE A 110 -4.76 -11.81 3.15
C ILE A 110 -3.52 -12.64 3.51
N GLY A 111 -3.73 -13.91 3.78
CA GLY A 111 -2.66 -14.73 4.39
C GLY A 111 -2.32 -14.18 5.80
N ASP A 112 -1.07 -13.76 5.97
CA ASP A 112 -0.55 -13.13 7.20
C ASP A 112 -0.39 -11.60 7.10
N ARG A 113 -0.73 -11.00 5.95
CA ARG A 113 -0.54 -9.56 5.70
C ARG A 113 -1.85 -8.78 5.85
N ARG A 114 -1.77 -7.66 6.57
CA ARG A 114 -2.85 -6.67 6.62
C ARG A 114 -2.93 -5.92 5.32
N ALA A 115 -4.16 -5.62 4.88
CA ALA A 115 -4.44 -4.87 3.68
C ALA A 115 -5.68 -3.98 3.87
N LEU A 116 -5.83 -2.99 3.00
CA LEU A 116 -6.99 -2.13 2.91
C LEU A 116 -7.80 -2.48 1.68
N GLN A 117 -9.02 -2.98 1.85
CA GLN A 117 -9.97 -3.23 0.76
C GLN A 117 -10.84 -1.99 0.57
N HIS A 118 -11.10 -1.60 -0.67
CA HIS A 118 -11.94 -0.44 -0.99
C HIS A 118 -12.44 -0.50 -2.44
N TYR A 119 -13.56 0.16 -2.70
CA TYR A 119 -14.02 0.39 -4.07
C TYR A 119 -13.35 1.61 -4.70
N VAL A 120 -13.32 1.61 -6.04
CA VAL A 120 -12.76 2.69 -6.86
C VAL A 120 -13.85 3.25 -7.77
N GLY A 121 -13.92 4.56 -7.85
CA GLY A 121 -14.91 5.26 -8.68
C GLY A 121 -16.25 5.48 -7.99
N SER A 122 -17.17 6.08 -8.73
CA SER A 122 -18.49 6.51 -8.23
C SER A 122 -19.65 5.72 -8.81
N GLN A 123 -19.39 4.62 -9.54
CA GLN A 123 -20.42 3.79 -10.16
C GLN A 123 -21.27 3.08 -9.09
N THR A 124 -22.57 2.94 -9.39
CA THR A 124 -23.49 2.19 -8.55
C THR A 124 -24.26 1.19 -9.43
N PRO A 125 -24.08 -0.12 -9.25
CA PRO A 125 -23.12 -0.77 -8.32
C PRO A 125 -21.66 -0.52 -8.71
N PRO A 126 -20.71 -0.62 -7.76
CA PRO A 126 -19.29 -0.48 -8.03
C PRO A 126 -18.81 -1.48 -9.07
N ASN A 127 -17.89 -1.07 -9.96
CA ASN A 127 -17.33 -1.93 -11.00
C ASN A 127 -15.86 -2.30 -10.76
N GLU A 128 -15.20 -1.65 -9.79
CA GLU A 128 -13.81 -1.91 -9.43
C GLU A 128 -13.63 -1.96 -7.91
N CYS A 129 -12.82 -2.91 -7.46
CA CYS A 129 -12.35 -3.00 -6.08
C CYS A 129 -10.86 -3.28 -6.04
N GLN A 130 -10.20 -2.76 -5.01
CA GLN A 130 -8.77 -2.96 -4.76
C GLN A 130 -8.54 -3.51 -3.36
N VAL A 131 -7.54 -4.39 -3.24
CA VAL A 131 -6.94 -4.84 -1.99
C VAL A 131 -5.51 -4.31 -1.95
N THR A 132 -5.26 -3.30 -1.13
CA THR A 132 -4.03 -2.50 -1.09
C THR A 132 -3.16 -2.88 0.10
N PHE A 133 -1.91 -3.22 -0.17
CA PHE A 133 -0.88 -3.58 0.80
C PHE A 133 0.10 -2.44 0.98
N ASP A 134 0.50 -2.19 2.22
CA ASP A 134 1.67 -1.36 2.52
C ASP A 134 2.93 -2.19 2.33
N THR A 135 3.91 -1.67 1.59
CA THR A 135 5.14 -2.37 1.26
C THR A 135 6.35 -1.43 1.32
N SER A 136 7.55 -1.99 1.40
CA SER A 136 8.80 -1.22 1.36
C SER A 136 9.05 -0.52 0.01
N ARG A 137 8.27 -0.83 -1.03
CA ARG A 137 8.39 -0.24 -2.37
C ARG A 137 7.08 0.38 -2.86
N GLY A 138 6.41 1.14 -1.98
CA GLY A 138 5.14 1.80 -2.24
C GLY A 138 3.94 0.97 -1.79
N ARG A 139 2.75 1.48 -2.03
CA ARG A 139 1.51 0.73 -1.84
C ARG A 139 1.25 -0.09 -3.08
N VAL A 140 0.98 -1.37 -2.89
CA VAL A 140 0.67 -2.27 -4.00
C VAL A 140 -0.75 -2.78 -3.86
N SER A 141 -1.57 -2.51 -4.86
CA SER A 141 -2.97 -2.94 -4.93
C SER A 141 -3.12 -4.11 -5.89
N VAL A 142 -3.86 -5.13 -5.47
CA VAL A 142 -4.49 -6.10 -6.36
C VAL A 142 -5.87 -5.56 -6.70
N SER A 143 -6.11 -5.24 -7.97
CA SER A 143 -7.35 -4.68 -8.48
C SER A 143 -8.16 -5.73 -9.23
N ALA A 144 -9.48 -5.66 -9.11
CA ALA A 144 -10.39 -6.35 -10.02
C ALA A 144 -11.41 -5.36 -10.56
N MET A 145 -11.51 -5.29 -11.89
CA MET A 145 -12.42 -4.38 -12.57
C MET A 145 -13.27 -5.12 -13.56
N ARG A 146 -14.60 -5.00 -13.43
CA ARG A 146 -15.59 -5.61 -14.32
C ARG A 146 -15.52 -5.02 -15.73
N PHE A 147 -15.63 -5.86 -16.75
CA PHE A 147 -15.86 -5.37 -18.11
C PHE A 147 -17.23 -4.69 -18.22
N LEU A 148 -17.33 -3.64 -19.00
CA LEU A 148 -18.61 -2.96 -19.25
C LEU A 148 -19.66 -3.88 -19.90
N SER A 149 -19.23 -4.90 -20.65
CA SER A 149 -20.08 -5.89 -21.30
C SER A 149 -20.48 -7.04 -20.39
N ASP A 150 -19.80 -7.23 -19.25
CA ASP A 150 -20.11 -8.31 -18.31
C ASP A 150 -21.43 -8.05 -17.58
N LYS A 151 -22.25 -9.08 -17.47
CA LYS A 151 -23.56 -9.06 -16.79
C LYS A 151 -23.54 -9.78 -15.45
N SER A 152 -22.36 -10.24 -14.99
CA SER A 152 -22.20 -10.84 -13.68
C SER A 152 -22.64 -9.88 -12.58
N THR A 153 -23.21 -10.42 -11.53
CA THR A 153 -23.55 -9.69 -10.29
C THR A 153 -22.51 -9.89 -9.18
N THR A 154 -21.42 -10.61 -9.47
CA THR A 154 -20.34 -10.85 -8.50
C THR A 154 -19.71 -9.52 -8.10
N ASP A 155 -19.51 -9.33 -6.82
CA ASP A 155 -18.83 -8.15 -6.29
C ASP A 155 -17.36 -8.12 -6.74
N PRO A 156 -16.85 -7.02 -7.32
CA PRO A 156 -15.44 -6.94 -7.70
C PRO A 156 -14.47 -7.16 -6.51
N CYS A 157 -14.90 -6.90 -5.29
CA CYS A 157 -14.10 -7.20 -4.10
C CYS A 157 -13.91 -8.71 -3.86
N GLU A 158 -14.85 -9.55 -4.26
CA GLU A 158 -14.68 -11.02 -4.22
C GLU A 158 -13.57 -11.47 -5.18
N TRP A 159 -13.54 -10.90 -6.40
CA TRP A 159 -12.47 -11.20 -7.37
C TRP A 159 -11.10 -10.71 -6.89
N ALA A 160 -11.02 -9.47 -6.40
CA ALA A 160 -9.76 -8.91 -5.89
C ALA A 160 -9.23 -9.71 -4.70
N ALA A 161 -10.10 -10.08 -3.75
CA ALA A 161 -9.74 -10.88 -2.59
C ALA A 161 -9.33 -12.32 -2.96
N ALA A 162 -9.98 -12.92 -3.97
CA ALA A 162 -9.63 -14.24 -4.48
C ALA A 162 -8.27 -14.25 -5.22
N ALA A 163 -7.95 -13.19 -5.96
CA ALA A 163 -6.70 -13.07 -6.69
C ALA A 163 -5.50 -12.75 -5.78
N ALA A 164 -5.70 -11.92 -4.74
CA ALA A 164 -4.63 -11.38 -3.91
C ALA A 164 -3.66 -12.44 -3.33
N PRO A 165 -4.11 -13.60 -2.79
CA PRO A 165 -3.21 -14.61 -2.22
C PRO A 165 -2.14 -15.10 -3.20
N HIS A 166 -2.43 -15.13 -4.50
CA HIS A 166 -1.52 -15.65 -5.53
C HIS A 166 -0.34 -14.73 -5.81
N PHE A 167 -0.41 -13.48 -5.36
CA PHE A 167 0.65 -12.49 -5.55
C PHE A 167 1.52 -12.27 -4.31
N MET A 168 1.10 -12.74 -3.12
CA MET A 168 1.75 -12.43 -1.83
C MET A 168 3.25 -12.73 -1.79
N ALA A 169 3.69 -13.83 -2.42
CA ALA A 169 5.10 -14.23 -2.46
C ALA A 169 5.98 -13.30 -3.31
N TYR A 170 5.37 -12.48 -4.15
CA TYR A 170 6.07 -11.61 -5.11
C TYR A 170 6.00 -10.13 -4.73
N LEU A 171 5.10 -9.75 -3.82
CA LEU A 171 5.02 -8.39 -3.32
C LEU A 171 6.16 -8.10 -2.34
N PRO A 172 6.75 -6.89 -2.37
CA PRO A 172 7.73 -6.47 -1.36
C PRO A 172 7.17 -6.57 0.06
N GLN A 173 8.07 -6.79 1.02
CA GLN A 173 7.72 -6.80 2.43
C GLN A 173 7.63 -5.37 2.96
#